data_5afcd491cbe665972e9567f90740b14a
#
_entry.id   5afcd491cbe665972e9567f90740b14a
#
_cell.length_a   1.000
_cell.length_b   1.000
_cell.length_c   1.000
_cell.angle_alpha   90.00
_cell.angle_beta   90.00
_cell.angle_gamma   90.00
#
_symmetry.space_group_name_H-M   'P 1'
#
loop_
_entity.id
_entity.type
_entity.pdbx_description
1 polymer ?
#
loop_
_entity_poly.entity_id
_entity_poly.type
_entity_poly.pdbx_seq_one_letter_code
_entity_poly.pdbx_strand_id
1 'polypeptide(L)'
;TMTKKFLSIIMTGFFSFSAIADEGMWLPQLLQAMNEADMQAKGLKLTAEDLYSVNNSSLKDAIVSLGGGSCTAEMISSEGLMLTNHHCAFGSIQEHSSMANDYLQDGFWAMSRDEELINEGLTASFLIGIEEVTDRVLAELNDSMSEKERSEKIREIGKVIIDEKTADSHYNAKIKSF
;
A
#
# COMPACT_ATOMS: atom_id res chain seq x y z
N THR A 1 -48.12 32.72 0.65
CA THR A 1 -47.70 31.40 1.16
C THR A 1 -47.39 30.40 0.10
N MET A 2 -47.97 30.46 -1.11
CA MET A 2 -47.67 29.60 -2.24
C MET A 2 -46.26 29.86 -2.87
N THR A 3 -45.87 31.12 -2.93
CA THR A 3 -44.53 31.52 -3.47
C THR A 3 -43.34 30.98 -2.65
N LYS A 4 -43.48 30.88 -1.33
CA LYS A 4 -42.43 30.32 -0.47
C LYS A 4 -42.26 28.79 -0.61
N LYS A 5 -43.37 28.09 -0.85
CA LYS A 5 -43.34 26.64 -1.12
C LYS A 5 -42.72 26.30 -2.48
N PHE A 6 -43.01 27.14 -3.49
CA PHE A 6 -42.42 26.99 -4.84
C PHE A 6 -40.93 27.28 -4.85
N LEU A 7 -40.46 28.26 -4.09
CA LEU A 7 -39.04 28.58 -3.96
C LEU A 7 -38.28 27.48 -3.18
N SER A 8 -38.90 26.85 -2.17
CA SER A 8 -38.31 25.70 -1.47
C SER A 8 -38.15 24.47 -2.37
N ILE A 9 -39.13 24.19 -3.25
CA ILE A 9 -39.07 23.06 -4.18
C ILE A 9 -37.98 23.28 -5.27
N ILE A 10 -37.83 24.52 -5.76
CA ILE A 10 -36.77 24.86 -6.71
C ILE A 10 -35.37 24.74 -6.04
N MET A 11 -35.24 25.18 -4.77
CA MET A 11 -33.96 25.08 -4.06
C MET A 11 -33.58 23.63 -3.71
N THR A 12 -34.56 22.75 -3.45
CA THR A 12 -34.28 21.31 -3.21
C THR A 12 -33.94 20.57 -4.50
N GLY A 13 -34.49 20.98 -5.63
CA GLY A 13 -34.21 20.36 -6.94
C GLY A 13 -32.81 20.67 -7.50
N PHE A 14 -32.14 21.73 -7.04
CA PHE A 14 -30.78 22.08 -7.50
C PHE A 14 -29.65 21.35 -6.76
N PHE A 15 -29.94 20.66 -5.67
CA PHE A 15 -28.94 19.91 -4.89
C PHE A 15 -28.89 18.42 -5.20
N SER A 16 -29.67 17.93 -6.17
CA SER A 16 -29.52 16.56 -6.69
C SER A 16 -28.42 16.50 -7.75
N PHE A 17 -27.21 16.99 -7.44
CA PHE A 17 -26.04 16.51 -8.17
C PHE A 17 -25.87 15.06 -7.76
N SER A 18 -26.23 14.15 -8.64
CA SER A 18 -25.82 12.76 -8.53
C SER A 18 -24.29 12.78 -8.47
N ALA A 19 -23.72 12.61 -7.30
CA ALA A 19 -22.30 12.30 -7.19
C ALA A 19 -22.15 10.92 -7.84
N ILE A 20 -21.76 10.90 -9.11
CA ILE A 20 -21.36 9.69 -9.79
C ILE A 20 -19.99 9.36 -9.18
N ALA A 21 -19.99 8.42 -8.25
CA ALA A 21 -18.75 7.86 -7.75
C ALA A 21 -18.20 6.90 -8.80
N ASP A 22 -16.93 7.02 -9.09
CA ASP A 22 -16.25 6.05 -9.94
C ASP A 22 -16.04 4.75 -9.18
N GLU A 23 -16.00 3.64 -9.91
CA GLU A 23 -15.62 2.35 -9.34
C GLU A 23 -14.17 2.41 -8.84
N GLY A 24 -13.91 1.76 -7.71
CA GLY A 24 -12.60 1.70 -7.09
C GLY A 24 -11.89 0.36 -7.31
N MET A 25 -10.83 0.11 -6.55
CA MET A 25 -10.05 -1.14 -6.58
C MET A 25 -9.34 -1.41 -7.91
N TRP A 26 -8.87 -0.35 -8.57
CA TRP A 26 -8.09 -0.48 -9.80
C TRP A 26 -6.71 -1.09 -9.53
N LEU A 27 -6.22 -1.86 -10.51
CA LEU A 27 -4.89 -2.45 -10.44
C LEU A 27 -3.84 -1.40 -10.78
N PRO A 28 -2.95 -1.02 -9.86
CA PRO A 28 -1.97 0.04 -10.10
C PRO A 28 -1.10 -0.19 -11.33
N GLN A 29 -0.74 -1.45 -11.62
CA GLN A 29 0.06 -1.83 -12.78
C GLN A 29 -0.66 -1.59 -14.11
N LEU A 30 -1.98 -1.49 -14.11
CA LEU A 30 -2.81 -1.28 -15.29
C LEU A 30 -3.36 0.14 -15.43
N LEU A 31 -2.99 1.06 -14.54
CA LEU A 31 -3.50 2.44 -14.54
C LEU A 31 -3.32 3.12 -15.90
N GLN A 32 -2.15 3.01 -16.50
CA GLN A 32 -1.86 3.62 -17.80
C GLN A 32 -2.80 3.12 -18.90
N ALA A 33 -3.06 1.82 -18.93
CA ALA A 33 -3.85 1.20 -19.99
C ALA A 33 -5.36 1.37 -19.79
N MET A 34 -5.83 1.49 -18.56
CA MET A 34 -7.25 1.39 -18.23
C MET A 34 -7.87 2.68 -17.70
N ASN A 35 -7.14 3.44 -16.89
CA ASN A 35 -7.75 4.48 -16.06
C ASN A 35 -7.13 5.88 -16.23
N GLU A 36 -5.87 5.99 -16.68
CA GLU A 36 -5.13 7.27 -16.70
C GLU A 36 -5.88 8.37 -17.46
N ALA A 37 -6.41 8.05 -18.65
CA ALA A 37 -7.12 9.03 -19.48
C ALA A 37 -8.37 9.60 -18.77
N ASP A 38 -9.14 8.73 -18.13
CA ASP A 38 -10.33 9.14 -17.37
C ASP A 38 -9.97 9.96 -16.13
N MET A 39 -8.93 9.57 -15.41
CA MET A 39 -8.43 10.29 -14.24
C MET A 39 -7.94 11.70 -14.63
N GLN A 40 -7.22 11.81 -15.77
CA GLN A 40 -6.75 13.09 -16.30
C GLN A 40 -7.90 13.97 -16.77
N ALA A 41 -8.92 13.40 -17.43
CA ALA A 41 -10.13 14.11 -17.82
C ALA A 41 -10.89 14.68 -16.61
N LYS A 42 -10.79 14.04 -15.44
CA LYS A 42 -11.34 14.50 -14.15
C LYS A 42 -10.42 15.43 -13.38
N GLY A 43 -9.26 15.76 -13.92
CA GLY A 43 -8.35 16.77 -13.37
C GLY A 43 -7.06 16.25 -12.75
N LEU A 44 -6.76 14.94 -12.80
CA LEU A 44 -5.48 14.42 -12.40
C LEU A 44 -4.37 15.08 -13.25
N LYS A 45 -3.31 15.55 -12.59
CA LYS A 45 -2.13 16.16 -13.24
C LYS A 45 -0.94 15.21 -13.32
N LEU A 46 -0.99 14.11 -12.60
CA LEU A 46 0.03 13.08 -12.57
C LEU A 46 -0.19 12.07 -13.70
N THR A 47 0.87 11.41 -14.11
CA THR A 47 0.81 10.25 -15.00
C THR A 47 0.63 8.96 -14.19
N ALA A 48 0.27 7.87 -14.84
CA ALA A 48 0.25 6.56 -14.21
C ALA A 48 1.63 6.17 -13.67
N GLU A 49 2.71 6.54 -14.38
CA GLU A 49 4.09 6.31 -13.97
C GLU A 49 4.47 7.11 -12.70
N ASP A 50 3.98 8.35 -12.57
CA ASP A 50 4.18 9.15 -11.35
C ASP A 50 3.48 8.52 -10.13
N LEU A 51 2.34 7.86 -10.35
CA LEU A 51 1.58 7.20 -9.30
C LEU A 51 2.17 5.84 -8.93
N TYR A 52 2.48 5.03 -9.92
CA TYR A 52 2.96 3.66 -9.74
C TYR A 52 3.94 3.26 -10.85
N SER A 53 5.21 3.40 -10.59
CA SER A 53 6.27 2.81 -11.40
C SER A 53 6.81 1.55 -10.74
N VAL A 54 7.04 0.50 -11.54
CA VAL A 54 7.53 -0.78 -11.01
C VAL A 54 8.93 -0.63 -10.44
N ASN A 55 9.84 0.03 -11.18
CA ASN A 55 11.25 0.12 -10.83
C ASN A 55 11.84 1.54 -10.85
N ASN A 56 11.00 2.57 -11.02
CA ASN A 56 11.41 3.97 -10.91
C ASN A 56 10.72 4.62 -9.70
N SER A 57 11.23 5.76 -9.26
CA SER A 57 10.61 6.54 -8.19
C SER A 57 9.19 6.97 -8.59
N SER A 58 8.24 6.74 -7.70
CA SER A 58 6.84 7.11 -7.88
C SER A 58 6.15 7.26 -6.53
N LEU A 59 4.91 7.69 -6.52
CA LEU A 59 4.14 7.85 -5.28
C LEU A 59 4.02 6.53 -4.48
N LYS A 60 4.10 5.36 -5.15
CA LYS A 60 4.09 4.04 -4.47
C LYS A 60 5.21 3.91 -3.43
N ASP A 61 6.34 4.61 -3.62
CA ASP A 61 7.50 4.50 -2.73
C ASP A 61 7.25 5.12 -1.35
N ALA A 62 6.21 5.97 -1.24
CA ALA A 62 5.75 6.48 0.04
C ALA A 62 4.97 5.43 0.84
N ILE A 63 4.47 4.36 0.19
CA ILE A 63 3.68 3.32 0.84
C ILE A 63 4.59 2.21 1.31
N VAL A 64 4.53 1.90 2.59
CA VAL A 64 5.38 0.88 3.23
C VAL A 64 4.54 -0.24 3.83
N SER A 65 5.14 -1.43 3.88
CA SER A 65 4.58 -2.58 4.59
C SER A 65 5.00 -2.49 6.07
N LEU A 66 4.02 -2.36 6.94
CA LEU A 66 4.22 -2.18 8.39
C LEU A 66 4.07 -3.52 9.13
N GLY A 67 4.92 -3.75 10.14
CA GLY A 67 4.81 -4.89 11.03
C GLY A 67 4.89 -6.25 10.31
N GLY A 68 5.81 -6.40 9.35
CA GLY A 68 5.98 -7.64 8.58
C GLY A 68 4.85 -7.94 7.58
N GLY A 69 4.01 -6.97 7.26
CA GLY A 69 2.91 -7.09 6.29
C GLY A 69 1.52 -7.19 6.93
N SER A 70 1.40 -6.96 8.23
CA SER A 70 0.10 -6.91 8.91
C SER A 70 -0.71 -5.67 8.51
N CYS A 71 -0.02 -4.57 8.22
CA CYS A 71 -0.60 -3.29 7.85
C CYS A 71 0.24 -2.58 6.77
N THR A 72 -0.28 -1.46 6.29
CA THR A 72 0.47 -0.48 5.50
C THR A 72 0.54 0.85 6.25
N ALA A 73 1.52 1.66 5.88
CA ALA A 73 1.65 3.03 6.35
C ALA A 73 2.15 3.91 5.20
N GLU A 74 1.95 5.21 5.33
CA GLU A 74 2.37 6.21 4.36
C GLU A 74 3.47 7.08 4.95
N MET A 75 4.63 7.11 4.29
CA MET A 75 5.73 7.99 4.63
C MET A 75 5.42 9.42 4.18
N ILE A 76 5.32 10.36 5.10
CA ILE A 76 4.92 11.76 4.81
C ILE A 76 6.00 12.78 5.10
N SER A 77 7.18 12.35 5.57
CA SER A 77 8.32 13.23 5.75
C SER A 77 9.64 12.54 5.43
N SER A 78 10.66 13.32 5.09
CA SER A 78 12.02 12.83 4.91
C SER A 78 12.68 12.38 6.22
N GLU A 79 12.07 12.65 7.35
CA GLU A 79 12.58 12.32 8.68
C GLU A 79 11.91 11.08 9.29
N GLY A 80 11.08 10.37 8.52
CA GLY A 80 10.49 9.11 8.93
C GLY A 80 9.10 9.21 9.57
N LEU A 81 8.42 10.37 9.52
CA LEU A 81 7.05 10.46 9.98
C LEU A 81 6.13 9.66 9.07
N MET A 82 5.39 8.72 9.65
CA MET A 82 4.45 7.85 8.96
C MET A 82 3.03 8.05 9.46
N LEU A 83 2.06 7.89 8.56
CA LEU A 83 0.65 7.74 8.91
C LEU A 83 0.23 6.28 8.74
N THR A 84 -0.66 5.81 9.58
CA THR A 84 -1.30 4.51 9.45
C THR A 84 -2.69 4.54 10.07
N ASN A 85 -3.46 3.47 9.90
CA ASN A 85 -4.78 3.36 10.51
C ASN A 85 -4.69 3.11 12.02
N HIS A 86 -5.65 3.65 12.77
CA HIS A 86 -5.72 3.44 14.21
C HIS A 86 -5.69 1.96 14.62
N HIS A 87 -6.41 1.09 13.91
CA HIS A 87 -6.43 -0.34 14.23
C HIS A 87 -5.06 -1.02 14.03
N CYS A 88 -4.20 -0.48 13.17
CA CYS A 88 -2.83 -0.97 13.00
C CYS A 88 -1.92 -0.59 14.18
N ALA A 89 -2.17 0.57 14.78
CA ALA A 89 -1.40 1.08 15.93
C ALA A 89 -2.01 0.69 17.28
N PHE A 90 -3.23 0.11 17.31
CA PHE A 90 -4.00 -0.12 18.53
C PHE A 90 -3.20 -0.89 19.60
N GLY A 91 -2.52 -1.98 19.19
CA GLY A 91 -1.71 -2.76 20.12
C GLY A 91 -0.57 -1.95 20.75
N SER A 92 0.13 -1.15 19.95
CA SER A 92 1.20 -0.27 20.44
C SER A 92 0.67 0.81 21.37
N ILE A 93 -0.46 1.43 21.03
CA ILE A 93 -1.10 2.43 21.89
C ILE A 93 -1.50 1.81 23.23
N GLN A 94 -2.07 0.61 23.20
CA GLN A 94 -2.45 -0.12 24.42
C GLN A 94 -1.22 -0.48 25.27
N GLU A 95 -0.12 -0.90 24.67
CA GLU A 95 1.12 -1.27 25.37
C GLU A 95 1.72 -0.08 26.12
N HIS A 96 1.65 1.11 25.53
CA HIS A 96 2.12 2.36 26.15
C HIS A 96 1.11 2.98 27.14
N SER A 97 -0.16 2.53 27.14
CA SER A 97 -1.18 3.03 28.04
C SER A 97 -1.05 2.45 29.45
N SER A 98 -1.46 3.24 30.44
CA SER A 98 -1.49 2.85 31.84
C SER A 98 -2.68 3.48 32.56
N MET A 99 -2.92 3.11 33.82
CA MET A 99 -3.95 3.75 34.65
C MET A 99 -3.74 5.25 34.85
N ALA A 100 -2.51 5.73 34.70
CA ALA A 100 -2.17 7.13 34.84
C ALA A 100 -2.20 7.89 33.51
N ASN A 101 -2.04 7.19 32.39
CA ASN A 101 -1.99 7.75 31.05
C ASN A 101 -2.77 6.84 30.09
N ASP A 102 -4.05 7.09 29.93
CA ASP A 102 -4.91 6.31 29.02
C ASP A 102 -4.83 6.87 27.60
N TYR A 103 -3.77 6.52 26.86
CA TYR A 103 -3.57 6.99 25.50
C TYR A 103 -4.61 6.46 24.49
N LEU A 104 -5.31 5.37 24.82
CA LEU A 104 -6.43 4.91 23.99
C LEU A 104 -7.64 5.86 24.05
N GLN A 105 -7.90 6.44 25.22
CA GLN A 105 -9.00 7.38 25.43
C GLN A 105 -8.58 8.82 25.15
N ASP A 106 -7.44 9.25 25.68
CA ASP A 106 -7.01 10.65 25.70
C ASP A 106 -6.17 11.04 24.47
N GLY A 107 -5.64 10.03 23.76
CA GLY A 107 -4.65 10.23 22.72
C GLY A 107 -3.27 10.54 23.28
N PHE A 108 -2.29 10.61 22.38
CA PHE A 108 -0.91 10.99 22.68
C PHE A 108 -0.35 11.82 21.53
N TRP A 109 0.36 12.87 21.88
CA TRP A 109 1.04 13.72 20.90
C TRP A 109 2.42 14.08 21.43
N ALA A 110 3.46 13.54 20.82
CA ALA A 110 4.85 13.95 21.07
C ALA A 110 5.12 15.33 20.46
N MET A 111 5.54 16.29 21.26
CA MET A 111 5.88 17.64 20.82
C MET A 111 7.35 17.73 20.35
N SER A 112 8.14 16.74 20.66
CA SER A 112 9.54 16.58 20.25
C SER A 112 9.89 15.11 20.04
N ARG A 113 10.99 14.82 19.38
CA ARG A 113 11.46 13.44 19.16
C ARG A 113 11.79 12.72 20.47
N ASP A 114 12.24 13.43 21.48
CA ASP A 114 12.58 12.83 22.78
C ASP A 114 11.33 12.38 23.56
N GLU A 115 10.15 12.85 23.17
CA GLU A 115 8.88 12.43 23.74
C GLU A 115 8.24 11.26 22.97
N GLU A 116 8.77 10.90 21.79
CA GLU A 116 8.24 9.78 21.01
C GLU A 116 8.40 8.46 21.76
N LEU A 117 7.33 7.65 21.76
CA LEU A 117 7.32 6.35 22.43
C LEU A 117 7.81 5.28 21.45
N ILE A 118 8.87 4.58 21.85
CA ILE A 118 9.53 3.55 21.00
C ILE A 118 8.65 2.30 20.96
N ASN A 119 8.37 1.82 19.75
CA ASN A 119 7.69 0.53 19.50
C ASN A 119 8.74 -0.52 19.15
N GLU A 120 9.20 -1.29 20.13
CA GLU A 120 10.23 -2.30 19.92
C GLU A 120 9.79 -3.38 18.93
N GLY A 121 10.67 -3.71 17.97
CA GLY A 121 10.41 -4.73 16.96
C GLY A 121 9.44 -4.32 15.84
N LEU A 122 8.86 -3.12 15.86
CA LEU A 122 8.07 -2.62 14.74
C LEU A 122 8.98 -2.27 13.56
N THR A 123 8.66 -2.82 12.40
CA THR A 123 9.45 -2.62 11.17
C THR A 123 8.60 -2.03 10.06
N ALA A 124 9.20 -1.17 9.24
CA ALA A 124 8.64 -0.70 7.98
C ALA A 124 9.51 -1.20 6.82
N SER A 125 8.88 -1.84 5.85
CA SER A 125 9.56 -2.38 4.66
C SER A 125 9.14 -1.62 3.43
N PHE A 126 10.12 -1.14 2.67
CA PHE A 126 9.93 -0.44 1.41
C PHE A 126 10.04 -1.41 0.23
N LEU A 127 9.19 -1.24 -0.78
CA LEU A 127 9.31 -1.98 -2.03
C LEU A 127 10.41 -1.36 -2.90
N ILE A 128 11.51 -2.06 -3.05
CA ILE A 128 12.68 -1.58 -3.80
C ILE A 128 12.57 -1.91 -5.30
N GLY A 129 12.01 -3.06 -5.65
CA GLY A 129 11.86 -3.47 -7.04
C GLY A 129 11.02 -4.72 -7.20
N ILE A 130 10.55 -4.93 -8.42
CA ILE A 130 9.82 -6.12 -8.87
C ILE A 130 10.48 -6.61 -10.15
N GLU A 131 10.69 -7.90 -10.27
CA GLU A 131 11.30 -8.52 -11.43
C GLU A 131 10.48 -9.72 -11.89
N GLU A 132 10.26 -9.81 -13.20
CA GLU A 132 9.64 -10.96 -13.85
C GLU A 132 10.68 -12.08 -14.00
N VAL A 133 10.39 -13.24 -13.43
CA VAL A 133 11.31 -14.40 -13.42
C VAL A 133 10.69 -15.67 -14.02
N THR A 134 9.51 -15.56 -14.61
CA THR A 134 8.76 -16.71 -15.17
C THR A 134 9.58 -17.49 -16.16
N ASP A 135 10.20 -16.85 -17.14
CA ASP A 135 10.99 -17.53 -18.18
C ASP A 135 12.16 -18.31 -17.57
N ARG A 136 12.81 -17.75 -16.57
CA ARG A 136 13.90 -18.42 -15.85
C ARG A 136 13.43 -19.67 -15.12
N VAL A 137 12.25 -19.61 -14.51
CA VAL A 137 11.64 -20.75 -13.81
C VAL A 137 11.19 -21.80 -14.81
N LEU A 138 10.51 -21.40 -15.88
CA LEU A 138 9.98 -22.33 -16.90
C LEU A 138 11.08 -23.06 -17.66
N ALA A 139 12.24 -22.45 -17.89
CA ALA A 139 13.37 -23.06 -18.58
C ALA A 139 13.91 -24.33 -17.87
N GLU A 140 13.69 -24.44 -16.59
CA GLU A 140 14.12 -25.59 -15.76
C GLU A 140 13.05 -26.67 -15.59
N LEU A 141 11.86 -26.46 -16.16
CA LEU A 141 10.71 -27.38 -16.05
C LEU A 141 10.52 -28.13 -17.37
N ASN A 142 9.93 -29.32 -17.30
CA ASN A 142 9.56 -30.10 -18.49
C ASN A 142 8.25 -30.86 -18.24
N ASP A 143 7.61 -31.30 -19.35
CA ASP A 143 6.29 -31.93 -19.33
C ASP A 143 6.29 -33.36 -18.73
N SER A 144 7.45 -33.97 -18.52
CA SER A 144 7.57 -35.30 -17.91
C SER A 144 7.55 -35.27 -16.38
N MET A 145 7.66 -34.08 -15.77
CA MET A 145 7.62 -33.92 -14.33
C MET A 145 6.20 -34.14 -13.80
N SER A 146 6.08 -34.90 -12.72
CA SER A 146 4.85 -34.93 -11.92
C SER A 146 4.60 -33.57 -11.24
N GLU A 147 3.36 -33.29 -10.85
CA GLU A 147 3.01 -32.07 -10.12
C GLU A 147 3.86 -31.84 -8.86
N LYS A 148 4.22 -32.93 -8.17
CA LYS A 148 5.08 -32.86 -6.99
C LYS A 148 6.50 -32.42 -7.36
N GLU A 149 7.10 -33.09 -8.34
CA GLU A 149 8.45 -32.76 -8.81
C GLU A 149 8.52 -31.33 -9.35
N ARG A 150 7.52 -30.92 -10.13
CA ARG A 150 7.37 -29.57 -10.64
C ARG A 150 7.33 -28.53 -9.50
N SER A 151 6.51 -28.76 -8.48
CA SER A 151 6.40 -27.86 -7.34
C SER A 151 7.68 -27.78 -6.50
N GLU A 152 8.38 -28.92 -6.34
CA GLU A 152 9.67 -28.97 -5.65
C GLU A 152 10.74 -28.21 -6.43
N LYS A 153 10.79 -28.39 -7.77
CA LYS A 153 11.73 -27.70 -8.63
C LYS A 153 11.48 -26.18 -8.63
N ILE A 154 10.23 -25.74 -8.72
CA ILE A 154 9.89 -24.30 -8.62
C ILE A 154 10.39 -23.69 -7.29
N ARG A 155 10.21 -24.41 -6.18
CA ARG A 155 10.70 -23.93 -4.88
C ARG A 155 12.24 -23.85 -4.83
N GLU A 156 12.92 -24.85 -5.40
CA GLU A 156 14.39 -24.88 -5.48
C GLU A 156 14.91 -23.68 -6.28
N ILE A 157 14.40 -23.47 -7.49
CA ILE A 157 14.77 -22.34 -8.36
C ILE A 157 14.45 -21.01 -7.67
N GLY A 158 13.27 -20.93 -7.07
CA GLY A 158 12.86 -19.75 -6.31
C GLY A 158 13.82 -19.40 -5.19
N LYS A 159 14.33 -20.40 -4.47
CA LYS A 159 15.34 -20.18 -3.44
C LYS A 159 16.64 -19.65 -4.02
N VAL A 160 17.13 -20.24 -5.12
CA VAL A 160 18.35 -19.77 -5.80
C VAL A 160 18.20 -18.30 -6.22
N ILE A 161 17.07 -17.93 -6.83
CA ILE A 161 16.81 -16.55 -7.25
C ILE A 161 16.80 -15.60 -6.04
N ILE A 162 16.16 -15.98 -4.94
CA ILE A 162 16.14 -15.18 -3.70
C ILE A 162 17.56 -15.01 -3.16
N ASP A 163 18.31 -16.09 -3.03
CA ASP A 163 19.67 -16.07 -2.50
C ASP A 163 20.59 -15.17 -3.36
N GLU A 164 20.48 -15.22 -4.68
CA GLU A 164 21.23 -14.35 -5.59
C GLU A 164 20.85 -12.85 -5.43
N LYS A 165 19.55 -12.56 -5.28
CA LYS A 165 19.05 -11.18 -5.17
C LYS A 165 19.30 -10.55 -3.81
N THR A 166 19.50 -11.37 -2.79
CA THR A 166 19.77 -10.91 -1.42
C THR A 166 21.21 -11.03 -0.99
N ALA A 167 22.06 -11.64 -1.85
CA ALA A 167 23.49 -11.76 -1.57
C ALA A 167 24.13 -10.39 -1.32
N ASP A 168 24.93 -10.31 -0.26
CA ASP A 168 25.67 -9.11 0.15
C ASP A 168 24.80 -7.86 0.37
N SER A 169 23.51 -8.05 0.67
CA SER A 169 22.56 -6.97 0.90
C SER A 169 21.76 -7.16 2.19
N HIS A 170 21.08 -6.11 2.62
CA HIS A 170 20.10 -6.15 3.73
C HIS A 170 18.66 -6.27 3.20
N TYR A 171 18.48 -6.59 1.91
CA TYR A 171 17.16 -6.73 1.31
C TYR A 171 16.54 -8.08 1.61
N ASN A 172 15.22 -8.11 1.62
CA ASN A 172 14.42 -9.33 1.61
C ASN A 172 13.78 -9.51 0.24
N ALA A 173 13.80 -10.72 -0.30
CA ALA A 173 13.11 -11.03 -1.55
C ALA A 173 12.06 -12.12 -1.33
N LYS A 174 10.98 -12.07 -2.11
CA LYS A 174 9.93 -13.09 -2.12
C LYS A 174 9.53 -13.36 -3.56
N ILE A 175 9.34 -14.63 -3.91
CA ILE A 175 8.72 -15.01 -5.18
C ILE A 175 7.23 -15.26 -4.95
N LYS A 176 6.40 -14.74 -5.86
CA LYS A 176 4.97 -15.00 -5.91
C LYS A 176 4.61 -15.51 -7.30
N SER A 177 3.77 -16.53 -7.38
CA SER A 177 3.09 -16.98 -8.60
C SER A 177 1.70 -16.38 -8.67
N PHE A 178 1.27 -16.05 -9.86
CA PHE A 178 -0.05 -15.53 -10.17
C PHE A 178 -0.77 -16.48 -11.13
#